data_2d015e8f7bd168869ecb460d015b56ee
#
_entry.id   2d015e8f7bd168869ecb460d015b56ee
#
_cell.length_a   1.000
_cell.length_b   1.000
_cell.length_c   1.000
_cell.angle_alpha   90.00
_cell.angle_beta   90.00
_cell.angle_gamma   90.00
#
_symmetry.space_group_name_H-M   'P 1'
#
loop_
_entity.id
_entity.type
_entity.pdbx_description
1 polymer ?
#
loop_
_entity_poly.entity_id
_entity_poly.type
_entity_poly.pdbx_seq_one_letter_code
_entity_poly.pdbx_strand_id
1 'polypeptide(L)'
;TNQRTSQKILYESGNELAAYAAKQINYHVMGYYPITPSTQIAENLDLMGAQGLHDISLIAAEGEHSAAGICYGASAGGGRGFNATSANGLLYALEQFPVQSGTRMPMVMNVACRTISGPLCIKGDHSDIMYLLNTGWIILFADSPQMVYDFNLIALKLAEWVNLPVAVAFDGFFTSHQKQKCYVFEDDSTVQDFIGEKHATYSVLDLSHPVSIGSYMNEPDVINNRYQL
;
A
#
# COMPACT_ATOMS: atom_id res chain seq x y z
N THR A 1 7.93 2.97 32.96
CA THR A 1 7.22 4.25 32.82
C THR A 1 6.40 4.17 31.53
N ASN A 2 5.06 3.99 31.65
CA ASN A 2 4.14 4.11 30.52
C ASN A 2 4.20 5.56 30.02
N GLN A 3 5.01 5.83 28.99
CA GLN A 3 4.82 7.04 28.21
C GLN A 3 3.49 6.86 27.49
N ARG A 4 2.48 7.64 27.86
CA ARG A 4 1.26 7.75 27.07
C ARG A 4 1.66 8.33 25.74
N THR A 5 1.51 7.55 24.67
CA THR A 5 1.69 8.03 23.30
C THR A 5 0.71 9.17 23.06
N SER A 6 1.24 10.34 22.70
CA SER A 6 0.43 11.52 22.45
C SER A 6 -0.33 11.37 21.13
N GLN A 7 -1.63 11.68 21.16
CA GLN A 7 -2.50 11.66 19.98
C GLN A 7 -3.07 13.06 19.76
N LYS A 8 -3.20 13.44 18.51
CA LYS A 8 -3.93 14.66 18.10
C LYS A 8 -5.18 14.31 17.33
N ILE A 9 -6.11 15.25 17.31
CA ILE A 9 -7.37 15.15 16.58
C ILE A 9 -7.21 15.84 15.24
N LEU A 10 -7.59 15.13 14.17
CA LEU A 10 -7.73 15.66 12.82
C LEU A 10 -9.17 15.48 12.33
N TYR A 11 -9.60 16.33 11.41
CA TYR A 11 -10.87 16.21 10.70
C TYR A 11 -10.55 16.01 9.22
N GLU A 12 -10.32 14.76 8.85
CA GLU A 12 -9.80 14.39 7.53
C GLU A 12 -10.58 13.22 6.92
N SER A 13 -10.42 13.05 5.60
CA SER A 13 -10.98 11.95 4.84
C SER A 13 -10.06 10.72 4.85
N GLY A 14 -10.58 9.59 4.35
CA GLY A 14 -9.78 8.38 4.21
C GLY A 14 -8.54 8.57 3.34
N ASN A 15 -8.64 9.29 2.21
CA ASN A 15 -7.48 9.59 1.37
C ASN A 15 -6.44 10.45 2.08
N GLU A 16 -6.88 11.48 2.78
CA GLU A 16 -5.98 12.35 3.54
C GLU A 16 -5.26 11.57 4.67
N LEU A 17 -5.98 10.67 5.34
CA LEU A 17 -5.41 9.84 6.40
C LEU A 17 -4.52 8.71 5.87
N ALA A 18 -4.81 8.15 4.70
CA ALA A 18 -3.91 7.22 4.03
C ALA A 18 -2.56 7.90 3.69
N ALA A 19 -2.61 9.11 3.14
CA ALA A 19 -1.42 9.92 2.88
C ALA A 19 -0.69 10.30 4.17
N TYR A 20 -1.42 10.67 5.22
CA TYR A 20 -0.84 11.02 6.50
C TYR A 20 -0.12 9.84 7.16
N ALA A 21 -0.73 8.64 7.14
CA ALA A 21 -0.09 7.41 7.62
C ALA A 21 1.18 7.09 6.81
N ALA A 22 1.11 7.18 5.47
CA ALA A 22 2.26 6.94 4.60
C ALA A 22 3.40 7.93 4.86
N LYS A 23 3.07 9.20 5.13
CA LYS A 23 4.04 10.23 5.54
C LYS A 23 4.72 9.87 6.87
N GLN A 24 3.96 9.45 7.88
CA GLN A 24 4.53 9.08 9.19
C GLN A 24 5.39 7.82 9.11
N ILE A 25 5.02 6.86 8.29
CA ILE A 25 5.81 5.67 7.96
C ILE A 25 7.10 6.05 7.24
N ASN A 26 7.05 7.09 6.41
CA ASN A 26 8.12 7.54 5.53
C ASN A 26 8.62 6.41 4.61
N TYR A 27 7.72 5.92 3.75
CA TYR A 27 8.06 4.92 2.73
C TYR A 27 9.25 5.36 1.88
N HIS A 28 10.00 4.42 1.32
CA HIS A 28 11.10 4.75 0.41
C HIS A 28 10.58 5.22 -0.95
N VAL A 29 9.57 4.54 -1.48
CA VAL A 29 9.04 4.80 -2.83
C VAL A 29 7.52 4.67 -2.84
N MET A 30 6.86 5.60 -3.52
CA MET A 30 5.49 5.45 -3.99
C MET A 30 5.48 5.44 -5.51
N GLY A 31 5.15 4.28 -6.12
CA GLY A 31 4.80 4.21 -7.54
C GLY A 31 3.33 4.51 -7.71
N TYR A 32 2.95 5.45 -8.58
CA TYR A 32 1.54 5.80 -8.74
C TYR A 32 1.16 6.21 -10.16
N TYR A 33 -0.11 6.03 -10.47
CA TYR A 33 -0.80 6.61 -11.61
C TYR A 33 -2.15 7.13 -11.13
N PRO A 34 -2.53 8.37 -11.45
CA PRO A 34 -3.74 8.99 -10.90
C PRO A 34 -5.02 8.34 -11.43
N ILE A 35 -5.87 7.88 -10.51
CA ILE A 35 -7.21 7.38 -10.82
C ILE A 35 -8.19 7.75 -9.70
N THR A 36 -9.35 8.31 -10.07
CA THR A 36 -10.42 8.65 -9.13
C THR A 36 -11.03 7.36 -8.53
N PRO A 37 -11.28 7.30 -7.20
CA PRO A 37 -11.16 8.37 -6.19
C PRO A 37 -9.85 8.35 -5.38
N SER A 38 -8.84 7.56 -5.72
CA SER A 38 -7.58 7.44 -4.95
C SER A 38 -6.55 8.54 -5.24
N THR A 39 -6.74 9.38 -6.25
CA THR A 39 -5.78 10.39 -6.71
C THR A 39 -5.29 11.31 -5.58
N GLN A 40 -6.16 11.71 -4.68
CA GLN A 40 -5.82 12.62 -3.57
C GLN A 40 -4.75 12.06 -2.62
N ILE A 41 -4.53 10.75 -2.57
CA ILE A 41 -3.47 10.15 -1.73
C ILE A 41 -2.10 10.62 -2.23
N ALA A 42 -1.84 10.51 -3.53
CA ALA A 42 -0.60 10.96 -4.14
C ALA A 42 -0.47 12.50 -4.09
N GLU A 43 -1.55 13.24 -4.37
CA GLU A 43 -1.57 14.71 -4.31
C GLU A 43 -1.24 15.24 -2.92
N ASN A 44 -1.80 14.64 -1.86
CA ASN A 44 -1.48 15.03 -0.48
C ASN A 44 -0.04 14.69 -0.10
N LEU A 45 0.49 13.54 -0.54
CA LEU A 45 1.90 13.20 -0.33
C LEU A 45 2.82 14.17 -1.08
N ASP A 46 2.52 14.50 -2.32
CA ASP A 46 3.30 15.48 -3.09
C ASP A 46 3.34 16.84 -2.40
N LEU A 47 2.19 17.31 -1.91
CA LEU A 47 2.10 18.56 -1.15
C LEU A 47 2.94 18.50 0.15
N MET A 48 2.85 17.42 0.91
CA MET A 48 3.64 17.22 2.13
C MET A 48 5.13 17.11 1.82
N GLY A 49 5.50 16.45 0.72
CA GLY A 49 6.88 16.37 0.24
C GLY A 49 7.46 17.74 -0.13
N ALA A 50 6.68 18.57 -0.83
CA ALA A 50 7.06 19.95 -1.14
C ALA A 50 7.27 20.82 0.12
N GLN A 51 6.65 20.46 1.23
CA GLN A 51 6.84 21.09 2.54
C GLN A 51 8.01 20.50 3.35
N GLY A 52 8.69 19.47 2.83
CA GLY A 52 9.79 18.79 3.51
C GLY A 52 9.35 17.91 4.68
N LEU A 53 8.12 17.41 4.67
CA LEU A 53 7.55 16.61 5.76
C LEU A 53 7.84 15.11 5.64
N HIS A 54 8.41 14.66 4.54
CA HIS A 54 8.84 13.27 4.32
C HIS A 54 9.88 13.19 3.20
N ASP A 55 10.56 12.03 3.09
CA ASP A 55 11.59 11.75 2.09
C ASP A 55 11.14 10.73 1.03
N ILE A 56 9.83 10.48 0.91
CA ILE A 56 9.28 9.49 -0.01
C ILE A 56 9.56 9.91 -1.46
N SER A 57 10.20 9.04 -2.24
CA SER A 57 10.34 9.23 -3.69
C SER A 57 9.00 8.92 -4.38
N LEU A 58 8.30 9.96 -4.84
CA LEU A 58 7.05 9.84 -5.59
C LEU A 58 7.38 9.68 -7.08
N ILE A 59 7.05 8.52 -7.65
CA ILE A 59 7.35 8.19 -9.03
C ILE A 59 6.05 8.01 -9.81
N ALA A 60 5.73 8.98 -10.65
CA ALA A 60 4.60 8.89 -11.58
C ALA A 60 4.96 7.92 -12.72
N ALA A 61 4.13 6.91 -12.91
CA ALA A 61 4.25 5.94 -13.98
C ALA A 61 3.33 6.34 -15.16
N GLU A 62 3.50 5.69 -16.31
CA GLU A 62 2.63 5.84 -17.47
C GLU A 62 1.31 5.06 -17.36
N GLY A 63 1.18 4.23 -16.32
CA GLY A 63 -0.02 3.44 -16.03
C GLY A 63 0.13 2.64 -14.75
N GLU A 64 -0.98 2.07 -14.29
CA GLU A 64 -1.06 1.37 -13.00
C GLU A 64 -0.23 0.09 -12.97
N HIS A 65 -0.06 -0.59 -14.11
CA HIS A 65 0.79 -1.77 -14.20
C HIS A 65 2.25 -1.44 -13.86
N SER A 66 2.79 -0.39 -14.47
CA SER A 66 4.15 0.08 -14.17
C SER A 66 4.28 0.65 -12.76
N ALA A 67 3.24 1.34 -12.25
CA ALA A 67 3.21 1.81 -10.88
C ALA A 67 3.35 0.65 -9.87
N ALA A 68 2.65 -0.46 -10.12
CA ALA A 68 2.79 -1.68 -9.32
C ALA A 68 4.19 -2.30 -9.47
N GLY A 69 4.78 -2.26 -10.67
CA GLY A 69 6.14 -2.72 -10.95
C GLY A 69 7.21 -1.90 -10.20
N ILE A 70 7.04 -0.59 -10.09
CA ILE A 70 7.92 0.28 -9.29
C ILE A 70 7.92 -0.16 -7.82
N CYS A 71 6.75 -0.43 -7.24
CA CYS A 71 6.64 -0.92 -5.86
C CYS A 71 7.28 -2.30 -5.68
N TYR A 72 7.11 -3.18 -6.68
CA TYR A 72 7.76 -4.48 -6.71
C TYR A 72 9.29 -4.35 -6.68
N GLY A 73 9.84 -3.51 -7.56
CA GLY A 73 11.29 -3.23 -7.61
C GLY A 73 11.81 -2.63 -6.31
N ALA A 74 11.08 -1.70 -5.69
CA ALA A 74 11.44 -1.12 -4.40
C ALA A 74 11.50 -2.19 -3.30
N SER A 75 10.51 -3.08 -3.23
CA SER A 75 10.50 -4.18 -2.25
C SER A 75 11.63 -5.18 -2.49
N ALA A 76 11.89 -5.55 -3.75
CA ALA A 76 12.99 -6.43 -4.14
C ALA A 76 14.36 -5.84 -3.79
N GLY A 77 14.50 -4.53 -3.90
CA GLY A 77 15.69 -3.79 -3.48
C GLY A 77 15.85 -3.65 -1.96
N GLY A 78 14.93 -4.20 -1.18
CA GLY A 78 14.95 -4.11 0.29
C GLY A 78 14.27 -2.85 0.83
N GLY A 79 13.65 -2.02 0.00
CA GLY A 79 12.92 -0.82 0.37
C GLY A 79 11.47 -1.09 0.77
N ARG A 80 10.78 -0.05 1.27
CA ARG A 80 9.34 -0.03 1.56
C ARG A 80 8.60 0.63 0.42
N GLY A 81 7.75 -0.12 -0.28
CA GLY A 81 6.94 0.36 -1.39
C GLY A 81 5.50 0.63 -1.00
N PHE A 82 4.94 1.69 -1.54
CA PHE A 82 3.56 2.12 -1.34
C PHE A 82 2.89 2.43 -2.68
N ASN A 83 1.62 2.10 -2.82
CA ASN A 83 0.81 2.38 -4.00
C ASN A 83 -0.62 2.74 -3.60
N ALA A 84 -1.35 3.41 -4.49
CA ALA A 84 -2.77 3.69 -4.36
C ALA A 84 -3.44 3.59 -5.74
N THR A 85 -4.59 2.92 -5.80
CA THR A 85 -5.33 2.71 -7.04
C THR A 85 -6.84 2.53 -6.79
N SER A 86 -7.58 2.30 -7.86
CA SER A 86 -9.04 2.11 -7.86
C SER A 86 -9.48 1.38 -9.12
N ALA A 87 -10.59 0.63 -9.07
CA ALA A 87 -11.34 0.13 -10.23
C ALA A 87 -10.48 -0.45 -11.37
N ASN A 88 -10.62 0.13 -12.58
CA ASN A 88 -9.89 -0.31 -13.77
C ASN A 88 -8.38 -0.20 -13.64
N GLY A 89 -7.87 0.73 -12.82
CA GLY A 89 -6.44 0.81 -12.51
C GLY A 89 -5.94 -0.42 -11.75
N LEU A 90 -6.73 -0.91 -10.79
CA LEU A 90 -6.43 -2.17 -10.11
C LEU A 90 -6.44 -3.34 -11.10
N LEU A 91 -7.42 -3.39 -12.01
CA LEU A 91 -7.47 -4.44 -13.03
C LEU A 91 -6.31 -4.36 -14.02
N TYR A 92 -5.88 -3.15 -14.38
CA TYR A 92 -4.73 -2.98 -15.27
C TYR A 92 -3.43 -3.47 -14.62
N ALA A 93 -3.29 -3.35 -13.32
CA ALA A 93 -2.14 -3.86 -12.57
C ALA A 93 -2.27 -5.34 -12.16
N LEU A 94 -3.39 -6.01 -12.41
CA LEU A 94 -3.73 -7.33 -11.88
C LEU A 94 -2.67 -8.40 -12.14
N GLU A 95 -2.00 -8.37 -13.29
CA GLU A 95 -0.91 -9.30 -13.64
C GLU A 95 0.23 -9.28 -12.62
N GLN A 96 0.53 -8.10 -12.03
CA GLN A 96 1.61 -7.92 -11.07
C GLN A 96 1.33 -8.61 -9.72
N PHE A 97 0.08 -8.64 -9.29
CA PHE A 97 -0.27 -9.00 -7.91
C PHE A 97 0.07 -10.44 -7.53
N PRO A 98 -0.25 -11.47 -8.34
CA PRO A 98 0.16 -12.84 -8.02
C PRO A 98 1.69 -13.05 -8.12
N VAL A 99 2.38 -12.23 -8.90
CA VAL A 99 3.86 -12.26 -8.95
C VAL A 99 4.44 -11.70 -7.64
N GLN A 100 3.91 -10.58 -7.16
CA GLN A 100 4.35 -9.91 -5.93
C GLN A 100 4.16 -10.80 -4.69
N SER A 101 3.01 -11.44 -4.57
CA SER A 101 2.74 -12.39 -3.48
C SER A 101 3.54 -13.69 -3.62
N GLY A 102 3.58 -14.26 -4.82
CA GLY A 102 4.32 -15.49 -5.12
C GLY A 102 5.83 -15.39 -4.90
N THR A 103 6.39 -14.20 -5.07
CA THR A 103 7.81 -13.90 -4.79
C THR A 103 8.05 -13.32 -3.40
N ARG A 104 7.01 -13.26 -2.55
CA ARG A 104 7.11 -12.84 -1.15
C ARG A 104 7.62 -11.40 -0.96
N MET A 105 7.07 -10.46 -1.74
CA MET A 105 7.45 -9.04 -1.68
C MET A 105 6.50 -8.25 -0.78
N PRO A 106 6.93 -7.87 0.44
CA PRO A 106 6.12 -7.03 1.31
C PRO A 106 5.97 -5.63 0.75
N MET A 107 4.74 -5.16 0.65
CA MET A 107 4.38 -3.79 0.25
C MET A 107 2.95 -3.48 0.68
N VAL A 108 2.55 -2.22 0.63
CA VAL A 108 1.19 -1.78 0.95
C VAL A 108 0.58 -1.06 -0.24
N MET A 109 -0.67 -1.40 -0.56
CA MET A 109 -1.47 -0.70 -1.56
C MET A 109 -2.79 -0.25 -0.94
N ASN A 110 -3.15 1.01 -1.15
CA ASN A 110 -4.48 1.49 -0.81
C ASN A 110 -5.41 1.39 -2.02
N VAL A 111 -6.62 0.87 -1.79
CA VAL A 111 -7.64 0.77 -2.83
C VAL A 111 -8.87 1.55 -2.38
N ALA A 112 -9.06 2.74 -2.96
CA ALA A 112 -10.30 3.49 -2.83
C ALA A 112 -11.32 2.88 -3.82
N CYS A 113 -12.13 1.95 -3.32
CA CYS A 113 -12.96 1.07 -4.13
C CYS A 113 -13.99 1.82 -4.97
N ARG A 114 -14.07 1.48 -6.23
CA ARG A 114 -14.96 2.09 -7.21
C ARG A 114 -15.49 1.01 -8.16
N THR A 115 -16.69 1.24 -8.71
CA THR A 115 -17.25 0.33 -9.71
C THR A 115 -16.34 0.21 -10.94
N ILE A 116 -16.24 -1.02 -11.48
CA ILE A 116 -15.53 -1.28 -12.73
C ILE A 116 -16.30 -0.63 -13.87
N SER A 117 -15.56 0.07 -14.75
CA SER A 117 -16.13 0.77 -15.90
C SER A 117 -16.69 -0.20 -16.94
N GLY A 118 -17.87 0.16 -17.40
CA GLY A 118 -18.54 -0.49 -18.50
C GLY A 118 -20.07 -0.44 -18.36
N PRO A 119 -20.72 0.78 -18.43
CA PRO A 119 -20.20 2.13 -18.70
C PRO A 119 -19.43 2.75 -17.53
N LEU A 120 -18.78 3.89 -17.79
CA LEU A 120 -18.02 4.61 -16.77
C LEU A 120 -18.92 5.09 -15.63
N CYS A 121 -18.57 4.70 -14.42
CA CYS A 121 -19.13 5.21 -13.18
C CYS A 121 -18.00 5.38 -12.17
N ILE A 122 -17.93 6.50 -11.47
CA ILE A 122 -16.88 6.78 -10.48
C ILE A 122 -17.35 6.57 -9.04
N LYS A 123 -18.58 6.09 -8.86
CA LYS A 123 -19.17 5.89 -7.52
C LYS A 123 -18.55 4.70 -6.80
N GLY A 124 -18.62 4.76 -5.46
CA GLY A 124 -18.17 3.69 -4.58
C GLY A 124 -18.90 2.38 -4.87
N ASP A 125 -18.10 1.32 -4.94
CA ASP A 125 -18.52 -0.05 -5.19
C ASP A 125 -17.35 -0.95 -4.81
N HIS A 126 -17.59 -2.19 -4.43
CA HIS A 126 -16.53 -3.10 -3.98
C HIS A 126 -16.20 -4.19 -5.00
N SER A 127 -16.65 -4.05 -6.25
CA SER A 127 -16.41 -5.05 -7.30
C SER A 127 -14.94 -5.13 -7.70
N ASP A 128 -14.20 -4.03 -7.63
CA ASP A 128 -12.78 -3.97 -7.97
C ASP A 128 -11.91 -4.79 -7.00
N ILE A 129 -12.08 -4.63 -5.69
CA ILE A 129 -11.25 -5.32 -4.70
C ILE A 129 -11.46 -6.85 -4.73
N MET A 130 -12.60 -7.33 -5.21
CA MET A 130 -12.86 -8.77 -5.33
C MET A 130 -11.89 -9.48 -6.28
N TYR A 131 -11.29 -8.77 -7.23
CA TYR A 131 -10.27 -9.34 -8.11
C TYR A 131 -8.96 -9.69 -7.38
N LEU A 132 -8.72 -9.16 -6.18
CA LEU A 132 -7.56 -9.53 -5.38
C LEU A 132 -7.69 -10.86 -4.63
N LEU A 133 -8.89 -11.41 -4.49
CA LEU A 133 -9.15 -12.59 -3.64
C LEU A 133 -8.28 -13.81 -3.99
N ASN A 134 -7.88 -13.97 -5.25
CA ASN A 134 -7.08 -15.10 -5.71
C ASN A 134 -5.62 -14.74 -6.03
N THR A 135 -5.15 -13.58 -5.57
CA THR A 135 -3.81 -13.09 -5.89
C THR A 135 -2.76 -13.38 -4.81
N GLY A 136 -3.17 -13.89 -3.66
CA GLY A 136 -2.29 -14.10 -2.50
C GLY A 136 -1.99 -12.81 -1.71
N TRP A 137 -2.67 -11.72 -1.99
CA TRP A 137 -2.64 -10.49 -1.19
C TRP A 137 -3.53 -10.61 0.04
N ILE A 138 -3.07 -10.07 1.16
CA ILE A 138 -3.92 -9.87 2.34
C ILE A 138 -4.76 -8.61 2.12
N ILE A 139 -6.04 -8.67 2.44
CA ILE A 139 -6.96 -7.55 2.28
C ILE A 139 -7.49 -7.13 3.66
N LEU A 140 -7.27 -5.87 4.03
CA LEU A 140 -7.87 -5.22 5.19
C LEU A 140 -8.90 -4.21 4.68
N PHE A 141 -10.17 -4.39 5.01
CA PHE A 141 -11.23 -3.50 4.56
C PHE A 141 -11.61 -2.53 5.69
N ALA A 142 -11.34 -1.22 5.48
CA ALA A 142 -11.63 -0.15 6.42
C ALA A 142 -13.02 0.45 6.15
N ASP A 143 -13.83 0.61 7.18
CA ASP A 143 -15.18 1.19 7.11
C ASP A 143 -15.23 2.69 7.42
N SER A 144 -14.12 3.26 7.84
CA SER A 144 -14.01 4.65 8.29
C SER A 144 -12.63 5.25 8.03
N PRO A 145 -12.50 6.58 7.94
CA PRO A 145 -11.19 7.23 7.85
C PRO A 145 -10.23 6.86 8.99
N GLN A 146 -10.74 6.68 10.21
CA GLN A 146 -9.93 6.21 11.33
C GLN A 146 -9.32 4.84 11.04
N MET A 147 -10.12 3.88 10.56
CA MET A 147 -9.61 2.55 10.21
C MET A 147 -8.65 2.59 9.03
N VAL A 148 -8.82 3.50 8.07
CA VAL A 148 -7.84 3.69 6.99
C VAL A 148 -6.47 4.05 7.56
N TYR A 149 -6.42 4.97 8.52
CA TYR A 149 -5.17 5.32 9.20
C TYR A 149 -4.58 4.13 9.95
N ASP A 150 -5.35 3.52 10.84
CA ASP A 150 -4.89 2.41 11.69
C ASP A 150 -4.43 1.21 10.84
N PHE A 151 -5.20 0.86 9.82
CA PHE A 151 -4.88 -0.27 8.95
C PHE A 151 -3.65 -0.04 8.07
N ASN A 152 -3.35 1.20 7.68
CA ASN A 152 -2.10 1.47 6.97
C ASN A 152 -0.87 1.18 7.84
N LEU A 153 -0.91 1.51 9.12
CA LEU A 153 0.17 1.20 10.06
C LEU A 153 0.29 -0.31 10.28
N ILE A 154 -0.84 -0.98 10.50
CA ILE A 154 -0.90 -2.44 10.70
C ILE A 154 -0.48 -3.17 9.42
N ALA A 155 -0.91 -2.69 8.26
CA ALA A 155 -0.64 -3.32 6.96
C ALA A 155 0.85 -3.46 6.67
N LEU A 156 1.64 -2.40 6.89
CA LEU A 156 3.07 -2.48 6.65
C LEU A 156 3.75 -3.44 7.63
N LYS A 157 3.41 -3.35 8.91
CA LYS A 157 3.97 -4.27 9.91
C LYS A 157 3.62 -5.72 9.62
N LEU A 158 2.38 -5.99 9.24
CA LEU A 158 1.91 -7.30 8.84
C LEU A 158 2.63 -7.79 7.58
N ALA A 159 2.70 -6.94 6.54
CA ALA A 159 3.37 -7.28 5.28
C ALA A 159 4.82 -7.72 5.49
N GLU A 160 5.57 -6.99 6.31
CA GLU A 160 6.97 -7.30 6.61
C GLU A 160 7.11 -8.54 7.51
N TRP A 161 6.16 -8.77 8.41
CA TRP A 161 6.20 -9.93 9.31
C TRP A 161 5.97 -11.24 8.57
N VAL A 162 5.00 -11.26 7.63
CA VAL A 162 4.65 -12.47 6.89
C VAL A 162 5.29 -12.57 5.49
N ASN A 163 6.00 -11.52 5.05
CA ASN A 163 6.56 -11.38 3.70
C ASN A 163 5.49 -11.53 2.60
N LEU A 164 4.36 -10.84 2.78
CA LEU A 164 3.27 -10.79 1.80
C LEU A 164 2.79 -9.35 1.60
N PRO A 165 2.34 -9.02 0.40
CA PRO A 165 1.74 -7.70 0.16
C PRO A 165 0.36 -7.59 0.82
N VAL A 166 0.02 -6.39 1.28
CA VAL A 166 -1.25 -6.09 1.96
C VAL A 166 -1.95 -4.93 1.26
N ALA A 167 -3.23 -5.12 0.96
CA ALA A 167 -4.12 -4.07 0.49
C ALA A 167 -4.97 -3.51 1.64
N VAL A 168 -5.03 -2.20 1.75
CA VAL A 168 -5.99 -1.48 2.58
C VAL A 168 -7.08 -0.95 1.67
N ALA A 169 -8.24 -1.58 1.70
CA ALA A 169 -9.40 -1.23 0.89
C ALA A 169 -10.39 -0.40 1.70
N PHE A 170 -11.04 0.55 1.07
CA PHE A 170 -12.10 1.36 1.68
C PHE A 170 -13.04 1.92 0.61
N ASP A 171 -14.26 2.27 0.99
CA ASP A 171 -15.26 2.75 0.06
C ASP A 171 -14.84 4.07 -0.61
N GLY A 172 -14.92 4.09 -1.92
CA GLY A 172 -14.69 5.29 -2.72
C GLY A 172 -15.78 6.34 -2.50
N PHE A 173 -15.39 7.61 -2.39
CA PHE A 173 -16.20 8.79 -2.05
C PHE A 173 -16.75 8.77 -0.63
N PHE A 174 -17.42 7.71 -0.19
CA PHE A 174 -17.99 7.68 1.15
C PHE A 174 -16.89 7.73 2.22
N THR A 175 -15.93 6.82 2.18
CA THR A 175 -14.78 6.84 3.10
C THR A 175 -13.64 7.69 2.59
N SER A 176 -13.34 7.63 1.27
CA SER A 176 -12.17 8.28 0.70
C SER A 176 -12.23 9.81 0.73
N HIS A 177 -13.43 10.43 0.68
CA HIS A 177 -13.62 11.88 0.58
C HIS A 177 -14.39 12.50 1.74
N GLN A 178 -15.10 11.70 2.54
CA GLN A 178 -15.90 12.23 3.64
C GLN A 178 -15.01 12.48 4.86
N LYS A 179 -14.96 13.73 5.32
CA LYS A 179 -14.17 14.11 6.49
C LYS A 179 -14.86 13.70 7.78
N GLN A 180 -14.11 13.10 8.68
CA GLN A 180 -14.55 12.68 9.99
C GLN A 180 -13.51 13.07 11.05
N LYS A 181 -13.93 13.09 12.31
CA LYS A 181 -13.04 13.26 13.44
C LYS A 181 -12.21 11.98 13.63
N CYS A 182 -10.90 12.11 13.59
CA CYS A 182 -9.96 11.00 13.71
C CYS A 182 -8.84 11.32 14.71
N TYR A 183 -8.29 10.28 15.29
CA TYR A 183 -7.15 10.34 16.20
C TYR A 183 -5.91 9.77 15.52
N VAL A 184 -4.85 10.53 15.48
CA VAL A 184 -3.57 10.10 14.91
C VAL A 184 -2.46 10.30 15.92
N PHE A 185 -1.38 9.54 15.80
CA PHE A 185 -0.19 9.80 16.63
C PHE A 185 0.38 11.18 16.29
N GLU A 186 0.77 11.92 17.32
CA GLU A 186 1.30 13.27 17.17
C GLU A 186 2.71 13.25 16.56
N ASP A 187 3.55 12.34 17.06
CA ASP A 187 4.94 12.18 16.65
C ASP A 187 5.12 11.03 15.66
N ASP A 188 5.81 11.29 14.55
CA ASP A 188 6.15 10.29 13.56
C ASP A 188 7.04 9.18 14.12
N SER A 189 7.90 9.50 15.10
CA SER A 189 8.74 8.53 15.80
C SER A 189 7.93 7.41 16.47
N THR A 190 6.75 7.71 17.00
CA THR A 190 5.85 6.70 17.57
C THR A 190 5.43 5.67 16.53
N VAL A 191 5.13 6.10 15.31
CA VAL A 191 4.78 5.22 14.20
C VAL A 191 5.99 4.42 13.75
N GLN A 192 7.15 5.07 13.63
CA GLN A 192 8.40 4.41 13.22
C GLN A 192 8.83 3.36 14.24
N ASP A 193 8.72 3.64 15.54
CA ASP A 193 9.00 2.66 16.61
C ASP A 193 8.03 1.47 16.58
N PHE A 194 6.75 1.71 16.28
CA PHE A 194 5.75 0.66 16.14
C PHE A 194 6.07 -0.27 14.97
N ILE A 195 6.42 0.29 13.82
CA ILE A 195 6.75 -0.48 12.61
C ILE A 195 8.09 -1.18 12.80
N GLY A 196 9.07 -0.48 13.35
CA GLY A 196 10.43 -0.96 13.54
C GLY A 196 11.30 -0.83 12.30
N GLU A 197 12.57 -1.20 12.44
CA GLU A 197 13.50 -1.28 11.31
C GLU A 197 13.06 -2.38 10.33
N LYS A 198 13.26 -2.13 9.04
CA LYS A 198 13.00 -3.15 8.04
C LYS A 198 14.12 -4.19 8.05
N HIS A 199 13.73 -5.42 8.34
CA HIS A 199 14.58 -6.58 8.16
C HIS A 199 14.16 -7.31 6.88
N ALA A 200 14.72 -6.88 5.73
CA ALA A 200 14.47 -7.59 4.49
C ALA A 200 15.08 -9.00 4.57
N THR A 201 14.29 -10.02 4.21
CA THR A 201 14.76 -11.41 4.16
C THR A 201 15.92 -11.54 3.14
N TYR A 202 15.85 -10.75 2.07
CA TYR A 202 16.91 -10.60 1.07
C TYR A 202 16.74 -9.26 0.33
N SER A 203 17.80 -8.82 -0.33
CA SER A 203 17.77 -7.65 -1.22
C SER A 203 18.60 -7.95 -2.48
N VAL A 204 18.03 -7.65 -3.64
CA VAL A 204 18.78 -7.78 -4.91
C VAL A 204 19.95 -6.78 -5.03
N LEU A 205 19.99 -5.78 -4.13
CA LEU A 205 21.07 -4.80 -4.07
C LEU A 205 22.18 -5.20 -3.10
N ASP A 206 22.03 -6.31 -2.35
CA ASP A 206 23.08 -6.83 -1.47
C ASP A 206 24.10 -7.63 -2.29
N LEU A 207 25.22 -6.99 -2.60
CA LEU A 207 26.32 -7.62 -3.36
C LEU A 207 27.09 -8.68 -2.57
N SER A 208 26.96 -8.71 -1.25
CA SER A 208 27.60 -9.70 -0.38
C SER A 208 26.84 -11.02 -0.37
N HIS A 209 25.51 -10.95 -0.59
CA HIS A 209 24.62 -12.10 -0.66
C HIS A 209 23.73 -12.01 -1.91
N PRO A 210 24.28 -12.27 -3.10
CA PRO A 210 23.52 -12.12 -4.34
C PRO A 210 22.37 -13.13 -4.40
N VAL A 211 21.19 -12.64 -4.74
CA VAL A 211 19.96 -13.43 -4.87
C VAL A 211 19.31 -13.21 -6.23
N SER A 212 18.55 -14.19 -6.69
CA SER A 212 17.66 -14.08 -7.84
C SER A 212 16.21 -14.16 -7.39
N ILE A 213 15.36 -13.32 -7.97
CA ILE A 213 13.92 -13.26 -7.68
C ILE A 213 13.15 -13.70 -8.93
N GLY A 214 12.04 -14.42 -8.74
CA GLY A 214 11.18 -14.84 -9.84
C GLY A 214 11.79 -15.94 -10.70
N SER A 215 12.50 -16.89 -10.07
CA SER A 215 13.03 -18.06 -10.77
C SER A 215 11.91 -18.89 -11.40
N TYR A 216 12.21 -19.52 -12.53
CA TYR A 216 11.31 -20.50 -13.14
C TYR A 216 11.12 -21.70 -12.21
N MET A 217 9.89 -22.10 -11.97
CA MET A 217 9.54 -23.26 -11.18
C MET A 217 8.71 -24.24 -11.98
N ASN A 218 9.08 -25.53 -11.90
CA ASN A 218 8.26 -26.65 -12.40
C ASN A 218 7.30 -27.14 -11.32
N GLU A 219 6.34 -27.97 -11.73
CA GLU A 219 5.55 -28.76 -10.77
C GLU A 219 6.44 -29.83 -10.12
N PRO A 220 6.29 -30.12 -8.81
CA PRO A 220 5.23 -29.58 -7.92
C PRO A 220 5.59 -28.25 -7.22
N ASP A 221 6.75 -27.67 -7.47
CA ASP A 221 7.28 -26.55 -6.68
C ASP A 221 6.41 -25.28 -6.83
N VAL A 222 5.89 -24.97 -8.02
CA VAL A 222 5.00 -23.85 -8.24
C VAL A 222 3.68 -24.00 -7.47
N ILE A 223 3.15 -25.21 -7.41
CA ILE A 223 1.93 -25.51 -6.66
C ILE A 223 2.18 -25.36 -5.17
N ASN A 224 3.27 -25.96 -4.66
CA ASN A 224 3.65 -25.87 -3.27
C ASN A 224 3.87 -24.42 -2.82
N ASN A 225 4.52 -23.60 -3.65
CA ASN A 225 4.72 -22.18 -3.37
C ASN A 225 3.37 -21.44 -3.21
N ARG A 226 2.37 -21.77 -4.03
CA ARG A 226 1.03 -21.19 -3.94
C ARG A 226 0.25 -21.67 -2.72
N TYR A 227 0.35 -22.93 -2.37
CA TYR A 227 -0.31 -23.45 -1.16
C TYR A 227 0.22 -22.87 0.15
N GLN A 228 1.40 -22.24 0.13
CA GLN A 228 1.99 -21.59 1.29
C GLN A 228 1.54 -20.13 1.47
N LEU A 229 0.79 -19.57 0.49
CA LEU A 229 0.18 -18.25 0.59
C LEU A 229 -1.08 -18.27 1.43
#